data_9c31df8b849f038ab7e26751fc992748
#
_entry.id   9c31df8b849f038ab7e26751fc992748
#
_cell.length_a   1.000
_cell.length_b   1.000
_cell.length_c   1.000
_cell.angle_alpha   90.00
_cell.angle_beta   90.00
_cell.angle_gamma   90.00
#
_symmetry.space_group_name_H-M   'P 1'
#
loop_
_entity.id
_entity.type
_entity.pdbx_description
1 polymer ?
#
loop_
_entity_poly.entity_id
_entity_poly.type
_entity_poly.pdbx_seq_one_letter_code
_entity_poly.pdbx_strand_id
1 'polypeptide(L)'
;MDSWAKNKDTVQSWPPLWSIGLAMAVMLIIPAILYSMAPEGSIREGSTVFGSGRHTVILAHPTNYQHAGYEAICVLEFRDPLLVISRPAGSHIGPFRAQVQGKTKLEFPFCPPQAEVILKPSHVFQKSNLVTDLKDSVKQLFK
;
A
#
# COMPACT_ATOMS: atom_id res chain seq x y z
N MET A 1 -66.72 -34.20 -21.76
CA MET A 1 -65.44 -34.49 -22.43
C MET A 1 -64.44 -33.55 -21.81
N ASP A 2 -63.71 -34.08 -20.85
CA ASP A 2 -63.03 -33.30 -19.88
C ASP A 2 -61.55 -33.12 -20.24
N SER A 3 -61.23 -31.93 -20.64
CA SER A 3 -59.83 -31.52 -20.81
C SER A 3 -59.37 -30.83 -19.54
N TRP A 4 -58.90 -31.61 -18.59
CA TRP A 4 -58.23 -31.06 -17.40
C TRP A 4 -56.83 -30.64 -17.82
N ALA A 5 -56.66 -29.32 -17.96
CA ALA A 5 -55.36 -28.72 -18.11
C ALA A 5 -54.51 -29.01 -16.87
N LYS A 6 -53.52 -29.84 -17.05
CA LYS A 6 -52.51 -30.20 -16.07
C LYS A 6 -51.70 -28.94 -15.78
N ASN A 7 -52.09 -28.26 -14.71
CA ASN A 7 -51.32 -27.16 -14.16
C ASN A 7 -49.99 -27.75 -13.67
N LYS A 8 -48.95 -27.60 -14.48
CA LYS A 8 -47.61 -27.89 -14.05
C LYS A 8 -47.21 -26.80 -13.07
N ASP A 9 -47.39 -27.10 -11.79
CA ASP A 9 -46.77 -26.32 -10.72
C ASP A 9 -45.28 -26.25 -11.06
N THR A 10 -44.85 -25.11 -11.51
CA THR A 10 -43.43 -24.77 -11.59
C THR A 10 -42.98 -24.67 -10.14
N VAL A 11 -42.50 -25.78 -9.60
CA VAL A 11 -41.78 -25.80 -8.33
C VAL A 11 -40.59 -24.88 -8.55
N GLN A 12 -40.74 -23.67 -8.06
CA GLN A 12 -39.65 -22.69 -8.02
C GLN A 12 -38.60 -23.27 -7.09
N SER A 13 -37.68 -24.01 -7.65
CA SER A 13 -36.57 -24.60 -6.91
C SER A 13 -35.72 -23.46 -6.37
N TRP A 14 -35.84 -23.23 -5.09
CA TRP A 14 -34.94 -22.32 -4.39
C TRP A 14 -33.50 -22.81 -4.58
N PRO A 15 -32.57 -21.91 -4.92
CA PRO A 15 -31.19 -22.32 -5.08
C PRO A 15 -30.73 -22.96 -3.77
N PRO A 16 -30.01 -24.07 -3.83
CA PRO A 16 -29.55 -24.76 -2.63
C PRO A 16 -28.70 -23.81 -1.76
N LEU A 17 -28.86 -23.88 -0.46
CA LEU A 17 -28.21 -22.96 0.49
C LEU A 17 -26.69 -22.84 0.29
N TRP A 18 -26.05 -23.91 -0.20
CA TRP A 18 -24.63 -23.89 -0.53
C TRP A 18 -24.29 -22.97 -1.72
N SER A 19 -25.19 -22.82 -2.71
CA SER A 19 -24.96 -21.91 -3.83
C SER A 19 -25.06 -20.44 -3.40
N ILE A 20 -25.91 -20.12 -2.43
CA ILE A 20 -26.01 -18.78 -1.84
C ILE A 20 -24.73 -18.47 -1.05
N GLY A 21 -24.22 -19.42 -0.28
CA GLY A 21 -22.96 -19.29 0.44
C GLY A 21 -21.77 -19.08 -0.47
N LEU A 22 -21.72 -19.80 -1.58
CA LEU A 22 -20.67 -19.67 -2.58
C LEU A 22 -20.72 -18.31 -3.31
N ALA A 23 -21.92 -17.84 -3.66
CA ALA A 23 -22.10 -16.51 -4.25
C ALA A 23 -21.67 -15.38 -3.29
N MET A 24 -22.01 -15.49 -2.01
CA MET A 24 -21.58 -14.52 -0.99
C MET A 24 -20.06 -14.53 -0.81
N ALA A 25 -19.44 -15.72 -0.77
CA ALA A 25 -17.99 -15.84 -0.68
C ALA A 25 -17.28 -15.21 -1.87
N VAL A 26 -17.77 -15.45 -3.09
CA VAL A 26 -17.22 -14.86 -4.32
C VAL A 26 -17.37 -13.34 -4.31
N MET A 27 -18.52 -12.82 -3.86
CA MET A 27 -18.77 -11.38 -3.75
C MET A 27 -17.83 -10.67 -2.76
N LEU A 28 -17.31 -11.37 -1.75
CA LEU A 28 -16.36 -10.82 -0.78
C LEU A 28 -14.91 -11.00 -1.22
N ILE A 29 -14.59 -12.12 -1.86
CA ILE A 29 -13.22 -12.46 -2.27
C ILE A 29 -12.76 -11.60 -3.46
N ILE A 30 -13.64 -11.39 -4.45
CA ILE A 30 -13.28 -10.60 -5.65
C ILE A 30 -12.88 -9.17 -5.30
N PRO A 31 -13.66 -8.37 -4.53
CA PRO A 31 -13.23 -7.02 -4.16
C PRO A 31 -11.99 -7.02 -3.27
N ALA A 32 -11.80 -8.03 -2.43
CA ALA A 32 -10.58 -8.14 -1.62
C ALA A 32 -9.33 -8.38 -2.50
N ILE A 33 -9.43 -9.21 -3.54
CA ILE A 33 -8.36 -9.44 -4.51
C ILE A 33 -8.12 -8.17 -5.34
N LEU A 34 -9.17 -7.53 -5.84
CA LEU A 34 -9.06 -6.30 -6.61
C LEU A 34 -8.46 -5.17 -5.76
N TYR A 35 -8.80 -5.09 -4.47
CA TYR A 35 -8.22 -4.11 -3.56
C TYR A 35 -6.73 -4.40 -3.29
N SER A 36 -6.34 -5.66 -3.19
CA SER A 36 -4.93 -6.05 -3.03
C SER A 36 -4.09 -5.83 -4.29
N MET A 37 -4.73 -5.85 -5.47
CA MET A 37 -4.13 -5.56 -6.78
C MET A 37 -4.31 -4.10 -7.19
N ALA A 38 -5.02 -3.28 -6.40
CA ALA A 38 -5.13 -1.85 -6.66
C ALA A 38 -3.73 -1.26 -6.77
N PRO A 39 -3.42 -0.48 -7.80
CA PRO A 39 -2.13 0.17 -7.93
C PRO A 39 -1.90 0.97 -6.66
N GLU A 40 -0.75 0.73 -6.05
CA GLU A 40 -0.31 1.35 -4.80
C GLU A 40 -0.76 2.80 -4.75
N GLY A 41 -1.54 3.12 -3.73
CA GLY A 41 -2.16 4.43 -3.59
C GLY A 41 -1.11 5.52 -3.80
N SER A 42 -1.46 6.59 -4.49
CA SER A 42 -0.52 7.66 -4.84
C SER A 42 0.25 8.09 -3.59
N ILE A 43 1.56 7.92 -3.62
CA ILE A 43 2.47 8.35 -2.54
C ILE A 43 2.19 9.84 -2.28
N ARG A 44 1.75 10.18 -1.08
CA ARG A 44 1.38 11.56 -0.69
C ARG A 44 2.42 12.14 0.25
N GLU A 45 2.59 13.45 0.21
CA GLU A 45 3.39 14.17 1.19
C GLU A 45 2.84 13.94 2.60
N GLY A 46 3.73 13.76 3.57
CA GLY A 46 3.37 13.42 4.95
C GLY A 46 3.00 11.96 5.18
N SER A 47 2.94 11.11 4.14
CA SER A 47 2.69 9.68 4.31
C SER A 47 3.97 8.93 4.67
N THR A 48 3.80 7.85 5.43
CA THR A 48 4.90 6.91 5.71
C THR A 48 4.91 5.82 4.65
N VAL A 49 6.06 5.61 4.03
CA VAL A 49 6.32 4.54 3.08
C VAL A 49 7.47 3.69 3.60
N PHE A 50 7.64 2.51 3.03
CA PHE A 50 8.66 1.56 3.47
C PHE A 50 9.53 1.13 2.29
N GLY A 51 10.83 0.92 2.54
CA GLY A 51 11.73 0.38 1.53
C GLY A 51 11.27 -0.98 1.00
N SER A 52 11.20 -1.13 -0.31
CA SER A 52 10.77 -2.36 -0.99
C SER A 52 11.87 -3.43 -1.04
N GLY A 53 13.11 -3.04 -0.75
CA GLY A 53 14.27 -3.91 -0.80
C GLY A 53 15.54 -3.15 -0.51
N ARG A 54 16.67 -3.78 -0.83
CA ARG A 54 17.98 -3.13 -0.72
C ARG A 54 18.23 -2.28 -1.97
N HIS A 55 18.18 -0.96 -1.79
CA HIS A 55 18.37 0.02 -2.86
C HIS A 55 19.44 1.04 -2.50
N THR A 56 20.30 1.36 -3.47
CA THR A 56 21.19 2.51 -3.36
C THR A 56 20.42 3.76 -3.75
N VAL A 57 20.40 4.73 -2.86
CA VAL A 57 19.64 5.98 -3.00
C VAL A 57 20.55 7.19 -2.83
N ILE A 58 20.12 8.33 -3.34
CA ILE A 58 20.90 9.57 -3.33
C ILE A 58 20.51 10.38 -2.09
N LEU A 59 21.51 10.84 -1.34
CA LEU A 59 21.33 11.79 -0.25
C LEU A 59 21.00 13.19 -0.82
N ALA A 60 19.96 13.82 -0.31
CA ALA A 60 19.59 15.17 -0.73
C ALA A 60 20.62 16.23 -0.27
N HIS A 61 21.25 15.97 0.90
CA HIS A 61 22.26 16.85 1.51
C HIS A 61 23.52 16.05 1.87
N PRO A 62 24.35 15.63 0.89
CA PRO A 62 25.49 14.76 1.15
C PRO A 62 26.54 15.39 2.04
N THR A 63 26.71 16.71 1.99
CA THR A 63 27.70 17.46 2.80
C THR A 63 27.53 17.27 4.30
N ASN A 64 26.30 17.03 4.77
CA ASN A 64 26.00 16.82 6.18
C ASN A 64 26.54 15.48 6.73
N TYR A 65 26.91 14.56 5.83
CA TYR A 65 27.29 13.20 6.19
C TYR A 65 28.68 12.78 5.70
N GLN A 66 29.46 13.71 5.11
CA GLN A 66 30.81 13.44 4.62
C GLN A 66 31.75 12.97 5.74
N HIS A 67 31.62 13.51 6.95
CA HIS A 67 32.41 13.11 8.12
C HIS A 67 32.14 11.67 8.57
N ALA A 68 30.97 11.09 8.18
CA ALA A 68 30.60 9.72 8.45
C ALA A 68 30.92 8.76 7.29
N GLY A 69 31.66 9.23 6.27
CA GLY A 69 32.10 8.42 5.14
C GLY A 69 31.11 8.35 3.98
N TYR A 70 30.02 9.14 4.01
CA TYR A 70 29.06 9.18 2.89
C TYR A 70 29.48 10.26 1.89
N GLU A 71 29.57 9.88 0.62
CA GLU A 71 29.82 10.85 -0.45
C GLU A 71 28.51 11.50 -0.95
N ALA A 72 27.67 10.72 -1.62
CA ALA A 72 26.39 11.19 -2.16
C ALA A 72 25.29 10.15 -2.08
N ILE A 73 25.63 8.93 -1.71
CA ILE A 73 24.74 7.77 -1.75
C ILE A 73 24.72 7.03 -0.41
N CYS A 74 23.63 6.37 -0.15
CA CYS A 74 23.50 5.44 0.96
C CYS A 74 22.61 4.26 0.56
N VAL A 75 22.58 3.22 1.40
CA VAL A 75 21.80 2.01 1.14
C VAL A 75 20.56 2.00 2.01
N LEU A 76 19.41 1.85 1.36
CA LEU A 76 18.12 1.59 1.99
C LEU A 76 17.90 0.09 2.11
N GLU A 77 17.29 -0.36 3.20
CA GLU A 77 16.94 -1.76 3.38
C GLU A 77 15.42 -2.00 3.29
N PHE A 78 15.07 -3.27 3.23
CA PHE A 78 13.68 -3.69 3.24
C PHE A 78 13.00 -3.25 4.54
N ARG A 79 11.84 -2.61 4.42
CA ARG A 79 11.03 -2.06 5.51
C ARG A 79 11.63 -0.88 6.28
N ASP A 80 12.68 -0.26 5.80
CA ASP A 80 13.11 1.02 6.37
C ASP A 80 11.96 2.04 6.28
N PRO A 81 11.51 2.62 7.41
CA PRO A 81 10.42 3.59 7.41
C PRO A 81 10.89 4.95 6.91
N LEU A 82 10.13 5.52 6.01
CA LEU A 82 10.43 6.76 5.31
C LEU A 82 9.23 7.69 5.37
N LEU A 83 9.43 8.93 5.79
CA LEU A 83 8.41 9.97 5.73
C LEU A 83 8.56 10.75 4.43
N VAL A 84 7.54 10.79 3.61
CA VAL A 84 7.54 11.56 2.36
C VAL A 84 7.48 13.06 2.69
N ILE A 85 8.54 13.80 2.32
CA ILE A 85 8.64 15.25 2.59
C ILE A 85 8.05 16.05 1.45
N SER A 86 8.46 15.75 0.22
CA SER A 86 8.00 16.48 -0.94
C SER A 86 7.95 15.62 -2.19
N ARG A 87 6.98 15.91 -3.03
CA ARG A 87 6.80 15.29 -4.33
C ARG A 87 6.58 16.36 -5.37
N PRO A 88 7.24 16.29 -6.54
CA PRO A 88 6.96 17.23 -7.63
C PRO A 88 5.50 17.17 -8.06
N ALA A 89 4.83 18.31 -8.11
CA ALA A 89 3.44 18.40 -8.50
C ALA A 89 3.22 17.81 -9.91
N GLY A 90 2.21 16.95 -10.05
CA GLY A 90 1.80 16.38 -11.35
C GLY A 90 2.57 15.13 -11.79
N SER A 91 3.62 14.69 -11.07
CA SER A 91 4.37 13.47 -11.42
C SER A 91 4.04 12.31 -10.51
N HIS A 92 3.30 11.30 -11.01
CA HIS A 92 3.05 10.05 -10.28
C HIS A 92 4.22 9.05 -10.39
N ILE A 93 5.14 9.27 -11.31
CA ILE A 93 6.25 8.35 -11.65
C ILE A 93 7.60 8.97 -11.29
N GLY A 94 7.66 10.30 -11.06
CA GLY A 94 8.90 11.03 -10.79
C GLY A 94 9.52 10.74 -9.43
N PRO A 95 10.82 11.05 -9.26
CA PRO A 95 11.49 10.93 -7.99
C PRO A 95 10.87 11.88 -6.94
N PHE A 96 10.90 11.48 -5.69
CA PHE A 96 10.40 12.25 -4.55
C PHE A 96 11.43 12.27 -3.42
N ARG A 97 11.27 13.21 -2.47
CA ARG A 97 12.12 13.28 -1.29
C ARG A 97 11.41 12.64 -0.10
N ALA A 98 12.17 11.86 0.64
CA ALA A 98 11.70 11.28 1.90
C ALA A 98 12.80 11.33 2.95
N GLN A 99 12.38 11.38 4.21
CA GLN A 99 13.26 11.36 5.36
C GLN A 99 13.24 9.97 6.00
N VAL A 100 14.41 9.44 6.27
CA VAL A 100 14.57 8.16 6.99
C VAL A 100 14.16 8.36 8.43
N GLN A 101 13.13 7.64 8.91
CA GLN A 101 12.58 7.85 10.26
C GLN A 101 13.28 7.00 11.32
N GLY A 102 13.42 5.74 11.09
CA GLY A 102 14.06 4.85 12.06
C GLY A 102 14.82 3.75 11.35
N LYS A 103 15.80 3.16 12.04
CA LYS A 103 16.60 2.12 11.44
C LYS A 103 16.98 1.02 12.41
N THR A 104 17.06 -0.16 11.86
CA THR A 104 17.69 -1.31 12.50
C THR A 104 19.21 -1.28 12.44
N LYS A 105 19.78 -0.68 11.40
CA LYS A 105 21.24 -0.56 11.21
C LYS A 105 21.64 0.90 11.05
N LEU A 106 22.59 1.33 11.87
CA LEU A 106 23.06 2.73 11.96
C LEU A 106 24.42 2.95 11.29
N GLU A 107 25.07 1.87 10.84
CA GLU A 107 26.44 1.93 10.32
C GLU A 107 26.47 2.09 8.81
N PHE A 108 27.53 2.73 8.32
CA PHE A 108 27.85 2.79 6.88
C PHE A 108 27.84 1.37 6.28
N PRO A 109 27.26 1.15 5.09
CA PRO A 109 26.76 2.13 4.09
C PRO A 109 25.27 2.45 4.18
N PHE A 110 24.58 2.09 5.26
CA PHE A 110 23.13 2.30 5.40
C PHE A 110 22.81 3.77 5.60
N CYS A 111 21.65 4.20 5.07
CA CYS A 111 21.24 5.59 5.18
C CYS A 111 21.11 6.01 6.65
N PRO A 112 21.71 7.12 7.07
CA PRO A 112 21.62 7.57 8.46
C PRO A 112 20.19 7.98 8.82
N PRO A 113 19.78 7.84 10.09
CA PRO A 113 18.47 8.30 10.56
C PRO A 113 18.33 9.81 10.34
N GLN A 114 17.11 10.23 10.01
CA GLN A 114 16.75 11.61 9.67
C GLN A 114 17.38 12.15 8.38
N ALA A 115 18.15 11.34 7.64
CA ALA A 115 18.67 11.77 6.35
C ALA A 115 17.55 11.93 5.33
N GLU A 116 17.61 13.00 4.57
CA GLU A 116 16.75 13.17 3.40
C GLU A 116 17.36 12.45 2.20
N VAL A 117 16.55 11.64 1.56
CA VAL A 117 16.94 10.83 0.40
C VAL A 117 16.00 11.07 -0.78
N ILE A 118 16.54 10.95 -1.98
CA ILE A 118 15.79 11.03 -3.23
C ILE A 118 15.48 9.61 -3.69
N LEU A 119 14.21 9.32 -3.86
CA LEU A 119 13.68 7.98 -4.13
C LEU A 119 12.84 7.95 -5.39
N LYS A 120 12.82 6.79 -6.04
CA LYS A 120 11.83 6.48 -7.07
C LYS A 120 10.66 5.72 -6.43
N PRO A 121 9.43 5.84 -6.98
CA PRO A 121 8.29 5.08 -6.46
C PRO A 121 8.50 3.57 -6.41
N SER A 122 9.32 3.01 -7.32
CA SER A 122 9.68 1.59 -7.34
C SER A 122 10.57 1.13 -6.17
N HIS A 123 11.19 2.06 -5.45
CA HIS A 123 12.05 1.74 -4.29
C HIS A 123 11.30 1.59 -2.99
N VAL A 124 10.01 1.89 -2.99
CA VAL A 124 9.18 1.91 -1.79
C VAL A 124 7.84 1.22 -2.02
N PHE A 125 7.23 0.78 -0.94
CA PHE A 125 5.85 0.36 -0.91
C PHE A 125 5.10 1.06 0.23
N GLN A 126 3.84 1.31 0.01
CA GLN A 126 2.96 1.83 1.05
C GLN A 126 2.26 0.63 1.70
N LYS A 127 2.48 0.44 2.99
CA LYS A 127 1.73 -0.55 3.73
C LYS A 127 0.33 0.00 3.97
N SER A 128 -0.62 -0.38 3.13
CA SER A 128 -2.03 -0.17 3.43
C SER A 128 -2.39 -1.06 4.63
N ASN A 129 -2.37 -0.49 5.82
CA ASN A 129 -2.95 -1.15 6.98
C ASN A 129 -4.46 -1.03 6.85
N LEU A 130 -5.10 -2.02 6.23
CA LEU A 130 -6.56 -2.18 6.16
C LEU A 130 -7.21 -1.93 7.53
N VAL A 131 -6.53 -2.32 8.59
CA VAL A 131 -6.96 -2.14 9.98
C VAL A 131 -6.92 -0.66 10.42
N THR A 132 -5.91 0.11 10.02
CA THR A 132 -5.83 1.55 10.35
C THR A 132 -6.80 2.36 9.54
N ASP A 133 -6.96 2.05 8.25
CA ASP A 133 -7.92 2.72 7.36
C ASP A 133 -9.37 2.43 7.82
N LEU A 134 -9.67 1.22 8.25
CA LEU A 134 -10.97 0.85 8.81
C LEU A 134 -11.23 1.59 10.13
N LYS A 135 -10.22 1.68 11.00
CA LYS A 135 -10.32 2.37 12.29
C LYS A 135 -10.55 3.88 12.12
N ASP A 136 -9.91 4.50 11.13
CA ASP A 136 -10.07 5.91 10.84
C ASP A 136 -11.41 6.21 10.15
N SER A 137 -11.87 5.31 9.28
CA SER A 137 -13.20 5.38 8.67
C SER A 137 -14.31 5.22 9.72
N VAL A 138 -14.16 4.31 10.66
CA VAL A 138 -15.11 4.13 11.77
C VAL A 138 -15.15 5.35 12.69
N LYS A 139 -13.99 5.96 12.99
CA LYS A 139 -13.95 7.21 13.78
C LYS A 139 -14.65 8.40 13.10
N GLN A 140 -14.61 8.46 11.77
CA GLN A 140 -15.33 9.52 11.02
C GLN A 140 -16.85 9.33 11.03
N LEU A 141 -17.33 8.08 11.10
CA LEU A 141 -18.77 7.79 11.17
C LEU A 141 -19.41 8.11 12.53
N PHE A 142 -18.60 8.21 13.59
CA PHE A 142 -19.07 8.52 14.95
C PHE A 142 -18.75 9.95 15.40
N LYS A 143 -18.46 10.86 14.47
CA LYS A 143 -18.29 12.28 14.70
C LYS A 143 -19.47 13.06 14.12
#